data_4bea290a11fc5fd8ce81ef1294dbf224
#
_entry.id   4bea290a11fc5fd8ce81ef1294dbf224
#
_cell.length_a   1.000
_cell.length_b   1.000
_cell.length_c   1.000
_cell.angle_alpha   90.00
_cell.angle_beta   90.00
_cell.angle_gamma   90.00
#
_symmetry.space_group_name_H-M   'P 1'
#
loop_
_entity.id
_entity.type
_entity.pdbx_description
1 polymer ?
#
loop_
_entity_poly.entity_id
_entity_poly.type
_entity_poly.pdbx_seq_one_letter_code
_entity_poly.pdbx_strand_id
1 'polypeptide(L)'
;AKADLAPVHFFAPSPASRIRWDNTQDTPLPPEMKVGDNPLEGAVFDYYLAQPATGPITLTISDPSNATIREFSSIAPPPDTTMPNVPEYWLMAPTVLKTTAGHHRFAWDLRYPDPPTLNFSYYGNMIDYREYTLNWHALPGQTYISTVVGPMVPAGTYTATLAVGGRKYARQFSVVQDPRVN
;
A
#
# COMPACT_ATOMS: atom_id res chain seq x y z
N ALA A 1 16.12 29.84 -4.36
CA ALA A 1 15.79 29.96 -2.93
C ALA A 1 15.62 28.53 -2.41
N LYS A 2 16.51 28.08 -1.51
CA LYS A 2 16.27 26.87 -0.71
C LYS A 2 15.06 27.22 0.17
N ALA A 3 13.90 26.60 -0.10
CA ALA A 3 12.81 26.63 0.84
C ALA A 3 13.36 26.03 2.14
N ASP A 4 13.23 26.77 3.23
CA ASP A 4 13.64 26.32 4.56
C ASP A 4 12.60 25.31 5.04
N LEU A 5 12.69 24.09 4.49
CA LEU A 5 11.80 23.01 4.84
C LEU A 5 12.06 22.62 6.30
N ALA A 6 11.00 22.52 7.09
CA ALA A 6 11.10 21.94 8.42
C ALA A 6 11.82 20.59 8.38
N PRO A 7 12.48 20.17 9.48
CA PRO A 7 13.22 18.89 9.53
C PRO A 7 12.42 17.68 9.07
N VAL A 8 11.11 17.72 9.26
CA VAL A 8 10.13 16.79 8.71
C VAL A 8 9.01 17.59 8.09
N HIS A 9 8.67 17.29 6.86
CA HIS A 9 7.52 17.89 6.18
C HIS A 9 6.62 16.80 5.63
N PHE A 10 5.35 16.84 6.01
CA PHE A 10 4.31 15.97 5.47
C PHE A 10 3.43 16.81 4.56
N PHE A 11 3.47 16.54 3.26
CA PHE A 11 2.75 17.32 2.25
C PHE A 11 1.24 17.05 2.33
N ALA A 12 0.44 18.01 1.89
CA ALA A 12 -1.00 17.82 1.77
C ALA A 12 -1.26 16.82 0.61
N PRO A 13 -1.94 15.69 0.87
CA PRO A 13 -2.28 14.75 -0.19
C PRO A 13 -3.30 15.35 -1.16
N SER A 14 -3.21 14.97 -2.42
CA SER A 14 -4.26 15.25 -3.40
C SER A 14 -5.49 14.37 -3.14
N PRO A 15 -6.69 14.78 -3.63
CA PRO A 15 -7.85 13.90 -3.63
C PRO A 15 -7.55 12.58 -4.34
N ALA A 16 -7.98 11.47 -3.76
CA ALA A 16 -7.81 10.13 -4.32
C ALA A 16 -9.12 9.62 -4.89
N SER A 17 -9.09 9.08 -6.09
CA SER A 17 -10.27 8.51 -6.75
C SER A 17 -10.37 7.00 -6.47
N ARG A 18 -11.57 6.53 -6.13
CA ARG A 18 -11.89 5.12 -5.97
C ARG A 18 -12.00 4.46 -7.34
N ILE A 19 -10.88 4.17 -7.96
CA ILE A 19 -10.83 3.50 -9.25
C ILE A 19 -10.74 2.00 -9.02
N ARG A 20 -11.65 1.25 -9.63
CA ARG A 20 -11.53 -0.19 -9.71
C ARG A 20 -10.77 -0.52 -10.99
N TRP A 21 -9.48 -0.79 -10.82
CA TRP A 21 -8.63 -1.17 -11.93
C TRP A 21 -9.00 -2.56 -12.45
N ASP A 22 -8.98 -2.71 -13.75
CA ASP A 22 -8.99 -4.02 -14.39
C ASP A 22 -7.54 -4.52 -14.40
N ASN A 23 -7.25 -5.39 -13.46
CA ASN A 23 -5.93 -5.99 -13.32
C ASN A 23 -5.90 -7.33 -14.04
N THR A 24 -6.01 -7.31 -15.36
CA THR A 24 -5.60 -8.46 -16.16
C THR A 24 -4.10 -8.53 -16.07
N GLN A 25 -3.60 -9.31 -15.11
CA GLN A 25 -2.16 -9.53 -14.95
C GLN A 25 -1.78 -10.87 -15.54
N ASP A 26 -0.84 -10.82 -16.47
CA ASP A 26 -0.03 -11.98 -16.87
C ASP A 26 1.15 -12.11 -15.90
N THR A 27 2.05 -13.03 -16.19
CA THR A 27 3.29 -13.19 -15.44
C THR A 27 4.11 -11.89 -15.40
N PRO A 28 4.76 -11.56 -14.29
CA PRO A 28 5.62 -10.38 -14.22
C PRO A 28 6.70 -10.41 -15.30
N LEU A 29 6.96 -9.27 -15.90
CA LEU A 29 8.01 -9.14 -16.91
C LEU A 29 9.40 -9.35 -16.29
N PRO A 30 10.33 -9.98 -17.00
CA PRO A 30 11.69 -10.13 -16.54
C PRO A 30 12.33 -8.75 -16.19
N PRO A 31 13.16 -8.66 -15.13
CA PRO A 31 13.74 -7.40 -14.66
C PRO A 31 14.59 -6.65 -15.70
N GLU A 32 15.14 -7.37 -16.68
CA GLU A 32 15.92 -6.80 -17.77
C GLU A 32 15.08 -6.09 -18.85
N MET A 33 13.76 -6.31 -18.88
CA MET A 33 12.87 -5.61 -19.80
C MET A 33 12.66 -4.16 -19.36
N LYS A 34 12.99 -3.23 -20.24
CA LYS A 34 12.80 -1.80 -20.01
C LYS A 34 11.34 -1.42 -20.25
N VAL A 35 10.59 -1.30 -19.18
CA VAL A 35 9.18 -0.88 -19.21
C VAL A 35 8.98 0.30 -18.28
N GLY A 36 7.97 1.12 -18.53
CA GLY A 36 7.56 2.18 -17.60
C GLY A 36 6.71 1.61 -16.47
N ASP A 37 6.85 2.19 -15.29
CA ASP A 37 5.98 1.87 -14.15
C ASP A 37 4.58 2.49 -14.35
N ASN A 38 3.57 1.77 -13.91
CA ASN A 38 2.21 2.31 -13.85
C ASN A 38 2.13 3.42 -12.78
N PRO A 39 1.23 4.41 -12.94
CA PRO A 39 0.94 5.37 -11.89
C PRO A 39 0.57 4.67 -10.59
N LEU A 40 0.98 5.26 -9.46
CA LEU A 40 0.61 4.75 -8.15
C LEU A 40 -0.92 4.75 -7.96
N GLU A 41 -1.42 3.64 -7.46
CA GLU A 41 -2.85 3.44 -7.19
C GLU A 41 -3.24 4.03 -5.84
N GLY A 42 -4.44 4.62 -5.75
CA GLY A 42 -5.04 5.06 -4.50
C GLY A 42 -4.60 6.43 -4.00
N ALA A 43 -4.45 6.58 -2.70
CA ALA A 43 -4.04 7.82 -2.06
C ALA A 43 -2.51 7.89 -1.94
N VAL A 44 -1.93 8.96 -2.49
CA VAL A 44 -0.48 9.18 -2.49
C VAL A 44 -0.10 10.16 -1.40
N PHE A 45 0.86 9.76 -0.59
CA PHE A 45 1.39 10.54 0.54
C PHE A 45 2.87 10.84 0.30
N ASP A 46 3.19 12.11 0.23
CA ASP A 46 4.56 12.59 0.10
C ASP A 46 5.05 13.14 1.43
N TYR A 47 6.28 12.79 1.82
CA TYR A 47 6.93 13.36 2.99
C TYR A 47 8.42 13.58 2.73
N TYR A 48 8.98 14.55 3.44
CA TYR A 48 10.39 14.90 3.38
C TYR A 48 11.03 14.79 4.75
N LEU A 49 12.24 14.22 4.78
CA LEU A 49 13.09 14.13 5.95
C LEU A 49 14.40 14.84 5.65
N ALA A 50 14.73 15.88 6.43
CA ALA A 50 16.02 16.58 6.27
C ALA A 50 17.21 15.71 6.70
N GLN A 51 16.98 14.77 7.63
CA GLN A 51 17.94 13.80 8.15
C GLN A 51 17.26 12.42 8.22
N PRO A 52 18.02 11.32 8.19
CA PRO A 52 17.46 10.00 8.42
C PRO A 52 16.71 9.96 9.76
N ALA A 53 15.57 9.30 9.81
CA ALA A 53 14.85 9.10 11.05
C ALA A 53 15.65 8.17 11.98
N THR A 54 15.74 8.54 13.26
CA THR A 54 16.47 7.76 14.28
C THR A 54 15.67 6.60 14.86
N GLY A 55 14.41 6.47 14.47
CA GLY A 55 13.50 5.43 14.92
C GLY A 55 12.42 5.12 13.88
N PRO A 56 11.49 4.24 14.22
CA PRO A 56 10.40 3.88 13.31
C PRO A 56 9.54 5.09 12.92
N ILE A 57 9.08 5.06 11.68
CA ILE A 57 8.06 5.97 11.15
C ILE A 57 6.78 5.18 10.99
N THR A 58 5.65 5.77 11.36
CA THR A 58 4.33 5.21 11.10
C THR A 58 3.46 6.19 10.34
N LEU A 59 2.60 5.67 9.47
CA LEU A 59 1.54 6.41 8.80
C LEU A 59 0.21 5.75 9.13
N THR A 60 -0.62 6.46 9.86
CA THR A 60 -1.94 5.98 10.27
C THR A 60 -3.01 6.69 9.45
N ILE A 61 -3.92 5.92 8.86
CA ILE A 61 -5.10 6.43 8.16
C ILE A 61 -6.30 6.23 9.06
N SER A 62 -7.05 7.31 9.29
CA SER A 62 -8.25 7.31 10.14
C SER A 62 -9.46 7.85 9.38
N ASP A 63 -10.63 7.35 9.72
CA ASP A 63 -11.91 7.83 9.25
C ASP A 63 -12.36 9.12 9.98
N PRO A 64 -13.50 9.71 9.61
CA PRO A 64 -14.02 10.91 10.27
C PRO A 64 -14.36 10.73 11.76
N SER A 65 -14.56 9.50 12.24
CA SER A 65 -14.77 9.18 13.65
C SER A 65 -13.47 9.02 14.44
N ASN A 66 -12.31 9.19 13.79
CA ASN A 66 -10.97 8.91 14.28
C ASN A 66 -10.69 7.41 14.52
N ALA A 67 -11.51 6.51 13.97
CA ALA A 67 -11.20 5.10 13.99
C ALA A 67 -10.07 4.81 12.98
N THR A 68 -9.06 4.06 13.41
CA THR A 68 -7.94 3.66 12.55
C THR A 68 -8.41 2.65 11.52
N ILE A 69 -8.18 2.96 10.26
CA ILE A 69 -8.45 2.08 9.12
C ILE A 69 -7.21 1.25 8.78
N ARG A 70 -6.07 1.91 8.61
CA ARG A 70 -4.79 1.27 8.27
C ARG A 70 -3.66 1.92 9.03
N GLU A 71 -2.65 1.11 9.33
CA GLU A 71 -1.38 1.59 9.82
C GLU A 71 -0.25 0.97 9.00
N PHE A 72 0.67 1.80 8.57
CA PHE A 72 1.87 1.43 7.83
C PHE A 72 3.10 1.81 8.65
N SER A 73 4.15 1.01 8.52
CA SER A 73 5.38 1.19 9.31
C SER A 73 6.62 1.17 8.41
N SER A 74 7.69 1.76 8.91
CA SER A 74 9.02 1.58 8.35
C SER A 74 9.70 0.28 8.82
N ILE A 75 9.09 -0.43 9.78
CA ILE A 75 9.55 -1.74 10.20
C ILE A 75 8.97 -2.75 9.22
N ALA A 76 9.84 -3.45 8.50
CA ALA A 76 9.41 -4.53 7.62
C ALA A 76 8.82 -5.68 8.46
N PRO A 77 7.76 -6.34 7.95
CA PRO A 77 7.28 -7.57 8.57
C PRO A 77 8.40 -8.63 8.56
N PRO A 78 8.32 -9.63 9.43
CA PRO A 78 9.27 -10.74 9.39
C PRO A 78 9.36 -11.32 7.98
N PRO A 79 10.56 -11.70 7.51
CA PRO A 79 10.70 -12.33 6.21
C PRO A 79 9.90 -13.63 6.18
N ASP A 80 9.19 -13.84 5.09
CA ASP A 80 8.55 -15.12 4.86
C ASP A 80 9.64 -16.17 4.55
N THR A 81 9.72 -17.18 5.38
CA THR A 81 10.73 -18.25 5.27
C THR A 81 10.27 -19.38 4.34
N THR A 82 9.07 -19.30 3.79
CA THR A 82 8.57 -20.29 2.84
C THR A 82 9.34 -20.18 1.54
N MET A 83 9.91 -21.29 1.09
CA MET A 83 10.59 -21.34 -0.22
C MET A 83 9.57 -21.11 -1.33
N PRO A 84 9.72 -20.07 -2.15
CA PRO A 84 8.83 -19.85 -3.27
C PRO A 84 9.13 -20.88 -4.38
N ASN A 85 8.08 -21.32 -5.04
CA ASN A 85 8.19 -22.13 -6.26
C ASN A 85 8.16 -21.28 -7.55
N VAL A 86 8.31 -19.96 -7.38
CA VAL A 86 8.35 -18.97 -8.46
C VAL A 86 9.61 -18.13 -8.35
N PRO A 87 10.05 -17.47 -9.42
CA PRO A 87 11.17 -16.53 -9.38
C PRO A 87 10.96 -15.44 -8.33
N GLU A 88 12.01 -15.05 -7.61
CA GLU A 88 11.94 -14.06 -6.52
C GLU A 88 11.33 -12.72 -6.99
N TYR A 89 11.60 -12.28 -8.22
CA TYR A 89 11.07 -11.03 -8.75
C TYR A 89 9.55 -11.04 -8.98
N TRP A 90 8.90 -12.21 -8.90
CA TRP A 90 7.44 -12.32 -8.90
C TRP A 90 6.85 -11.97 -7.54
N LEU A 91 7.68 -12.01 -6.49
CA LEU A 91 7.25 -11.74 -5.14
C LEU A 91 7.28 -10.23 -4.89
N MET A 92 6.15 -9.65 -4.54
CA MET A 92 6.10 -8.25 -4.16
C MET A 92 6.77 -8.06 -2.81
N ALA A 93 7.77 -7.18 -2.76
CA ALA A 93 8.36 -6.79 -1.49
C ALA A 93 7.32 -6.08 -0.62
N PRO A 94 7.35 -6.27 0.70
CA PRO A 94 6.49 -5.53 1.60
C PRO A 94 6.67 -4.02 1.42
N THR A 95 5.56 -3.30 1.28
CA THR A 95 5.61 -1.84 1.17
C THR A 95 5.82 -1.23 2.55
N VAL A 96 6.98 -0.64 2.77
CA VAL A 96 7.38 -0.01 4.03
C VAL A 96 7.71 1.46 3.82
N LEU A 97 7.51 2.27 4.87
CA LEU A 97 7.91 3.67 4.87
C LEU A 97 9.43 3.80 4.89
N LYS A 98 9.98 4.69 4.10
CA LYS A 98 11.43 4.93 4.04
C LYS A 98 11.87 5.90 5.12
N THR A 99 13.00 5.62 5.77
CA THR A 99 13.55 6.41 6.88
C THR A 99 14.78 7.24 6.49
N THR A 100 15.28 7.12 5.27
CA THR A 100 16.44 7.87 4.77
C THR A 100 16.13 9.36 4.62
N ALA A 101 17.15 10.21 4.61
CA ALA A 101 16.98 11.62 4.26
C ALA A 101 16.48 11.78 2.82
N GLY A 102 15.68 12.80 2.57
CA GLY A 102 15.15 13.12 1.25
C GLY A 102 13.64 13.10 1.16
N HIS A 103 13.16 13.17 -0.07
CA HIS A 103 11.74 13.09 -0.41
C HIS A 103 11.33 11.63 -0.60
N HIS A 104 10.20 11.27 -0.02
CA HIS A 104 9.64 9.91 -0.09
C HIS A 104 8.18 9.98 -0.48
N ARG A 105 7.75 8.95 -1.20
CA ARG A 105 6.39 8.75 -1.65
C ARG A 105 5.90 7.39 -1.22
N PHE A 106 4.69 7.34 -0.72
CA PHE A 106 3.97 6.14 -0.28
C PHE A 106 2.56 6.18 -0.84
N ALA A 107 2.02 5.04 -1.24
CA ALA A 107 0.65 4.94 -1.72
C ALA A 107 -0.14 3.94 -0.87
N TRP A 108 -1.42 4.26 -0.65
CA TRP A 108 -2.41 3.39 -0.03
C TRP A 108 -3.52 3.10 -1.03
N ASP A 109 -3.83 1.84 -1.23
CA ASP A 109 -4.79 1.30 -2.19
C ASP A 109 -6.26 1.58 -1.86
N LEU A 110 -6.55 2.42 -0.89
CA LEU A 110 -7.88 2.77 -0.39
C LEU A 110 -8.66 1.58 0.19
N ARG A 111 -7.97 0.56 0.69
CA ARG A 111 -8.61 -0.64 1.23
C ARG A 111 -8.46 -0.76 2.74
N TYR A 112 -9.49 -1.33 3.35
CA TYR A 112 -9.39 -1.86 4.71
C TYR A 112 -8.36 -3.01 4.76
N PRO A 113 -7.93 -3.44 5.96
CA PRO A 113 -7.11 -4.63 6.10
C PRO A 113 -7.79 -5.85 5.47
N ASP A 114 -6.97 -6.75 4.95
CA ASP A 114 -7.47 -8.01 4.44
C ASP A 114 -8.11 -8.82 5.58
N PRO A 115 -9.27 -9.43 5.36
CA PRO A 115 -9.90 -10.27 6.36
C PRO A 115 -9.07 -11.54 6.59
N PRO A 116 -9.20 -12.17 7.76
CA PRO A 116 -8.59 -13.47 8.00
C PRO A 116 -9.03 -14.49 6.95
N THR A 117 -8.08 -15.18 6.37
CA THR A 117 -8.32 -16.22 5.37
C THR A 117 -7.85 -17.57 5.87
N LEU A 118 -8.47 -18.63 5.39
CA LEU A 118 -7.99 -19.98 5.63
C LEU A 118 -6.83 -20.30 4.68
N ASN A 119 -5.76 -20.84 5.21
CA ASN A 119 -4.68 -21.38 4.39
C ASN A 119 -5.11 -22.75 3.85
N PHE A 120 -5.64 -22.78 2.66
CA PHE A 120 -5.93 -24.03 1.96
C PHE A 120 -5.58 -23.90 0.49
N SER A 121 -5.13 -24.98 -0.11
CA SER A 121 -4.95 -25.04 -1.55
C SER A 121 -6.26 -25.37 -2.25
N TYR A 122 -6.30 -25.10 -3.54
CA TYR A 122 -7.43 -25.49 -4.40
C TYR A 122 -7.80 -26.98 -4.28
N TYR A 123 -6.83 -27.84 -3.96
CA TYR A 123 -7.01 -29.28 -3.78
C TYR A 123 -7.14 -29.73 -2.32
N GLY A 124 -7.35 -28.81 -1.38
CA GLY A 124 -7.51 -29.14 0.04
C GLY A 124 -6.21 -29.44 0.78
N ASN A 125 -5.06 -29.39 0.13
CA ASN A 125 -3.73 -29.50 0.75
C ASN A 125 -3.20 -28.11 1.10
N MET A 126 -2.16 -28.06 1.94
CA MET A 126 -1.45 -26.80 2.15
C MET A 126 -0.95 -26.27 0.81
N ILE A 127 -1.03 -24.95 0.63
CA ILE A 127 -0.60 -24.31 -0.61
C ILE A 127 0.90 -24.46 -0.74
N ASP A 128 1.31 -25.25 -1.69
CA ASP A 128 2.72 -25.37 -2.09
C ASP A 128 3.13 -24.23 -3.05
N TYR A 129 2.14 -23.44 -3.51
CA TYR A 129 2.34 -22.39 -4.50
C TYR A 129 2.17 -21.02 -3.86
N ARG A 130 3.27 -20.38 -3.62
CA ARG A 130 3.31 -19.08 -2.95
C ARG A 130 2.66 -17.96 -3.73
N GLU A 131 2.63 -18.04 -5.05
CA GLU A 131 1.92 -17.12 -5.93
C GLU A 131 0.43 -17.00 -5.60
N TYR A 132 -0.16 -18.02 -5.01
CA TYR A 132 -1.55 -17.99 -4.55
C TYR A 132 -1.74 -17.36 -3.17
N THR A 133 -0.66 -17.19 -2.41
CA THR A 133 -0.67 -16.50 -1.11
C THR A 133 -0.26 -15.04 -1.23
N LEU A 134 0.34 -14.66 -2.33
CA LEU A 134 0.69 -13.29 -2.62
C LEU A 134 -0.51 -12.63 -3.26
N ASN A 135 -0.90 -11.49 -2.75
CA ASN A 135 -1.93 -10.59 -3.25
C ASN A 135 -2.04 -10.57 -4.79
N TRP A 136 -2.28 -11.69 -5.36
CA TRP A 136 -2.66 -11.79 -6.74
C TRP A 136 -4.10 -11.29 -6.78
N HIS A 137 -4.24 -10.07 -7.21
CA HIS A 137 -5.55 -9.49 -7.45
C HIS A 137 -6.26 -10.44 -8.40
N ALA A 138 -7.31 -11.06 -7.91
CA ALA A 138 -8.10 -11.96 -8.71
C ALA A 138 -8.41 -11.29 -10.03
N LEU A 139 -8.24 -12.02 -11.10
CA LEU A 139 -8.81 -11.62 -12.37
C LEU A 139 -10.29 -11.35 -12.14
N PRO A 140 -10.83 -10.23 -12.65
CA PRO A 140 -12.25 -9.93 -12.51
C PRO A 140 -13.10 -11.14 -12.88
N GLY A 141 -13.95 -11.60 -11.97
CA GLY A 141 -14.79 -12.79 -12.16
C GLY A 141 -14.18 -14.13 -11.77
N GLN A 142 -12.93 -14.19 -11.35
CA GLN A 142 -12.31 -15.41 -10.81
C GLN A 142 -12.30 -15.34 -9.28
N THR A 143 -13.24 -16.04 -8.66
CA THR A 143 -13.42 -16.01 -7.20
C THR A 143 -12.62 -17.07 -6.45
N TYR A 144 -12.06 -18.04 -7.13
CA TYR A 144 -11.42 -19.22 -6.52
C TYR A 144 -9.89 -19.13 -6.39
N ILE A 145 -9.27 -18.15 -6.99
CA ILE A 145 -7.81 -17.88 -6.87
C ILE A 145 -7.59 -16.50 -6.18
N SER A 146 -8.66 -15.86 -5.72
CA SER A 146 -8.51 -14.55 -5.13
C SER A 146 -7.99 -14.66 -3.71
N THR A 147 -6.85 -14.05 -3.47
CA THR A 147 -6.58 -13.52 -2.16
C THR A 147 -7.72 -12.57 -1.80
N VAL A 148 -8.37 -12.82 -0.71
CA VAL A 148 -9.46 -11.97 -0.25
C VAL A 148 -8.82 -10.65 0.19
N VAL A 149 -8.97 -9.62 -0.62
CA VAL A 149 -8.51 -8.27 -0.29
C VAL A 149 -9.59 -7.52 0.48
N GLY A 150 -9.17 -6.62 1.36
CA GLY A 150 -10.08 -5.76 2.09
C GLY A 150 -10.95 -4.91 1.14
N PRO A 151 -12.21 -4.61 1.52
CA PRO A 151 -13.07 -3.75 0.73
C PRO A 151 -12.49 -2.34 0.62
N MET A 152 -12.79 -1.64 -0.46
CA MET A 152 -12.41 -0.22 -0.60
C MET A 152 -13.21 0.64 0.37
N VAL A 153 -12.54 1.62 0.98
CA VAL A 153 -13.20 2.61 1.83
C VAL A 153 -14.24 3.41 1.05
N PRO A 154 -15.34 3.88 1.66
CA PRO A 154 -16.31 4.74 1.00
C PRO A 154 -15.70 6.10 0.61
N ALA A 155 -16.33 6.80 -0.31
CA ALA A 155 -16.00 8.20 -0.58
C ALA A 155 -16.25 9.04 0.67
N GLY A 156 -15.34 9.97 0.96
CA GLY A 156 -15.41 10.77 2.19
C GLY A 156 -14.09 11.47 2.51
N THR A 157 -14.03 12.10 3.69
CA THR A 157 -12.82 12.76 4.18
C THR A 157 -12.11 11.86 5.18
N TYR A 158 -10.81 11.74 5.04
CA TYR A 158 -9.94 10.90 5.87
C TYR A 158 -8.79 11.73 6.43
N THR A 159 -8.16 11.23 7.47
CA THR A 159 -6.97 11.84 8.05
C THR A 159 -5.80 10.89 7.94
N ALA A 160 -4.71 11.37 7.34
CA ALA A 160 -3.42 10.69 7.34
C ALA A 160 -2.53 11.33 8.42
N THR A 161 -1.99 10.55 9.32
CA THR A 161 -1.10 11.00 10.39
C THR A 161 0.25 10.30 10.28
N LEU A 162 1.27 11.07 9.90
CA LEU A 162 2.66 10.62 9.87
C LEU A 162 3.30 10.87 11.23
N ALA A 163 3.87 9.84 11.86
CA ALA A 163 4.61 9.98 13.11
C ALA A 163 6.10 9.72 12.88
N VAL A 164 6.94 10.68 13.26
CA VAL A 164 8.40 10.66 13.12
C VAL A 164 9.03 11.23 14.37
N GLY A 165 9.94 10.49 15.01
CA GLY A 165 10.68 10.97 16.17
C GLY A 165 9.79 11.45 17.31
N GLY A 166 8.66 10.78 17.57
CA GLY A 166 7.67 11.14 18.59
C GLY A 166 6.75 12.31 18.24
N ARG A 167 6.94 12.96 17.07
CA ARG A 167 6.06 14.02 16.59
C ARG A 167 5.08 13.50 15.56
N LYS A 168 3.84 14.06 15.55
CA LYS A 168 2.77 13.70 14.66
C LYS A 168 2.44 14.84 13.70
N TYR A 169 2.27 14.51 12.44
CA TYR A 169 1.94 15.44 11.35
C TYR A 169 0.68 14.94 10.68
N ALA A 170 -0.45 15.60 10.90
CA ALA A 170 -1.73 15.20 10.35
C ALA A 170 -2.08 16.01 9.10
N ARG A 171 -2.70 15.36 8.12
CA ARG A 171 -3.27 15.96 6.91
C ARG A 171 -4.60 15.31 6.59
N GLN A 172 -5.60 16.13 6.33
CA GLN A 172 -6.85 15.66 5.78
C GLN A 172 -6.75 15.52 4.25
N PHE A 173 -7.45 14.55 3.71
CA PHE A 173 -7.59 14.35 2.28
C PHE A 173 -8.97 13.76 1.98
N SER A 174 -9.39 13.88 0.72
CA SER A 174 -10.67 13.32 0.27
C SER A 174 -10.47 12.09 -0.57
N VAL A 175 -11.35 11.12 -0.38
CA VAL A 175 -11.56 9.99 -1.29
C VAL A 175 -12.84 10.28 -2.05
N VAL A 176 -12.75 10.31 -3.36
CA VAL A 176 -13.89 10.62 -4.24
C VAL A 176 -14.30 9.40 -5.05
N GLN A 177 -15.58 9.33 -5.39
CA GLN A 177 -16.07 8.27 -6.28
C GLN A 177 -15.47 8.44 -7.67
N ASP A 178 -15.22 7.34 -8.36
CA ASP A 178 -14.83 7.37 -9.77
C ASP A 178 -15.93 8.08 -10.59
N PRO A 179 -15.62 9.18 -11.28
CA PRO A 179 -16.62 9.95 -12.02
C PRO A 179 -17.23 9.17 -13.20
N ARG A 180 -16.65 8.04 -13.56
CA ARG A 180 -17.14 7.17 -14.63
C ARG A 180 -18.21 6.17 -14.14
N VAL A 181 -18.37 6.04 -12.83
CA VAL A 181 -19.34 5.13 -12.20
C VAL A 181 -20.44 5.97 -11.58
N ASN A 182 -21.64 5.91 -12.16
CA ASN A 182 -22.86 6.54 -11.65
C ASN A 182 -23.62 5.61 -10.71
#